data_b4cd29953f119e46bd8f835b0717302a
#
_entry.id   b4cd29953f119e46bd8f835b0717302a
#
_cell.length_a   1.000
_cell.length_b   1.000
_cell.length_c   1.000
_cell.angle_alpha   90.00
_cell.angle_beta   90.00
_cell.angle_gamma   90.00
#
_symmetry.space_group_name_H-M   'P 1'
#
loop_
_entity.id
_entity.type
_entity.pdbx_description
1 polymer ?
#
loop_
_entity_poly.entity_id
_entity_poly.type
_entity_poly.pdbx_seq_one_letter_code
_entity_poly.pdbx_strand_id
1 'polypeptide(L)'
;MKEVKKLEKLLTKGKITRRQFISGMSALGLAAAVSPVFLGKPAQAATPKKGGHFKMGLPGGHTTDNLDPGTLTDEWNYNTNWMYRNCLVEINYKGEPTPELAESWESTPDAKTWTFDLRKGVEFHNGKTMTAEDVIFSINHHRGEKSKSAAKGIVDQIKDIKADGKYRVIFELSGGNADFPFIASDYHLTIQPSETGKGDWSKGIGTGAYIQTEFEPGVVSKGKRNPNFFKKNRAHFDSVEMLVIQDTAARTNALKTGAIHLMSSPDVKTVHLLDKMPGIHSLKATGTFHNTIPMMVDVPPYDNNDVRLGLKYAIDREQMVKIALNGYGTVANDHPIPPTVQFCNTDLPQRQYDPDKARFHLKKAGMLDHTFELHACELDEFTDKAVLYSEQAKVAGINIKVVNHPADGYWDTVWLKEPWSMCYWNGRLTVDWMLSTAYSGDAKWNDSHFKHARFDKLLVEARAELDNKKRQEMYYECQAILRDEGGVVVPFFADWVNGASDKCGYENVAGDWNPDGAKAAERWWFKA
;
A
#
# COMPACT_ATOMS: atom_id res chain seq x y z
N MET A 1 41.12 -22.67 -4.33
CA MET A 1 41.71 -21.61 -3.49
C MET A 1 42.38 -20.48 -4.26
N LYS A 2 43.21 -20.71 -5.31
CA LYS A 2 43.84 -19.60 -6.10
C LYS A 2 42.81 -18.72 -6.83
N GLU A 3 41.78 -19.31 -7.46
CA GLU A 3 40.75 -18.55 -8.19
C GLU A 3 39.82 -17.77 -7.26
N VAL A 4 39.51 -18.27 -6.07
CA VAL A 4 38.75 -17.54 -5.04
C VAL A 4 39.49 -16.27 -4.63
N LYS A 5 40.79 -16.37 -4.27
CA LYS A 5 41.64 -15.22 -3.93
C LYS A 5 41.76 -14.20 -5.08
N LYS A 6 41.70 -14.66 -6.32
CA LYS A 6 41.71 -13.80 -7.50
C LYS A 6 40.39 -13.02 -7.64
N LEU A 7 39.24 -13.68 -7.46
CA LEU A 7 37.93 -13.03 -7.46
C LEU A 7 37.79 -12.02 -6.31
N GLU A 8 38.26 -12.37 -5.10
CA GLU A 8 38.33 -11.48 -3.94
C GLU A 8 39.14 -10.21 -4.25
N LYS A 9 40.34 -10.38 -4.85
CA LYS A 9 41.24 -9.26 -5.22
C LYS A 9 40.64 -8.38 -6.33
N LEU A 10 39.82 -8.93 -7.21
CA LEU A 10 39.11 -8.18 -8.24
C LEU A 10 37.93 -7.40 -7.65
N LEU A 11 37.20 -7.97 -6.71
CA LEU A 11 36.11 -7.32 -6.00
C LEU A 11 36.61 -6.18 -5.12
N THR A 12 37.66 -6.39 -4.33
CA THR A 12 38.27 -5.36 -3.47
C THR A 12 38.89 -4.21 -4.26
N LYS A 13 39.30 -4.44 -5.52
CA LYS A 13 39.78 -3.40 -6.43
C LYS A 13 38.68 -2.75 -7.28
N GLY A 14 37.41 -3.07 -7.04
CA GLY A 14 36.27 -2.55 -7.82
C GLY A 14 36.24 -2.96 -9.29
N LYS A 15 37.02 -4.00 -9.69
CA LYS A 15 37.11 -4.45 -11.07
C LYS A 15 35.99 -5.43 -11.48
N ILE A 16 35.26 -5.97 -10.51
CA ILE A 16 34.05 -6.78 -10.72
C ILE A 16 32.99 -6.35 -9.72
N THR A 17 31.73 -6.50 -10.12
CA THR A 17 30.58 -6.24 -9.25
C THR A 17 30.35 -7.40 -8.28
N ARG A 18 29.63 -7.16 -7.16
CA ARG A 18 29.21 -8.21 -6.22
C ARG A 18 28.47 -9.37 -6.91
N ARG A 19 27.62 -9.05 -7.90
CA ARG A 19 26.89 -10.07 -8.68
C ARG A 19 27.85 -10.96 -9.47
N GLN A 20 28.84 -10.36 -10.11
CA GLN A 20 29.88 -11.10 -10.87
C GLN A 20 30.77 -11.94 -9.93
N PHE A 21 31.05 -11.47 -8.72
CA PHE A 21 31.76 -12.23 -7.69
C PHE A 21 30.94 -13.46 -7.25
N ILE A 22 29.65 -13.28 -6.92
CA ILE A 22 28.75 -14.38 -6.51
C ILE A 22 28.60 -15.40 -7.65
N SER A 23 28.39 -14.96 -8.90
CA SER A 23 28.36 -15.85 -10.05
C SER A 23 29.67 -16.63 -10.24
N GLY A 24 30.81 -15.97 -10.05
CA GLY A 24 32.11 -16.61 -10.12
C GLY A 24 32.34 -17.66 -9.02
N MET A 25 31.87 -17.40 -7.80
CA MET A 25 31.90 -18.34 -6.68
C MET A 25 30.96 -19.53 -6.91
N SER A 26 29.77 -19.30 -7.44
CA SER A 26 28.81 -20.35 -7.83
C SER A 26 29.37 -21.24 -8.94
N ALA A 27 30.04 -20.67 -9.95
CA ALA A 27 30.72 -21.43 -11.02
C ALA A 27 31.86 -22.30 -10.52
N LEU A 28 32.44 -21.97 -9.35
CA LEU A 28 33.47 -22.77 -8.67
C LEU A 28 32.90 -23.80 -7.68
N GLY A 29 31.57 -23.97 -7.63
CA GLY A 29 30.89 -24.91 -6.72
C GLY A 29 30.93 -24.49 -5.24
N LEU A 30 31.24 -23.24 -4.93
CA LEU A 30 31.49 -22.74 -3.57
C LEU A 30 30.40 -21.79 -3.07
N ALA A 31 29.18 -21.90 -3.60
CA ALA A 31 28.04 -21.02 -3.26
C ALA A 31 27.69 -20.97 -1.75
N ALA A 32 28.02 -22.02 -1.01
CA ALA A 32 27.77 -22.12 0.45
C ALA A 32 28.91 -21.54 1.33
N ALA A 33 30.04 -21.14 0.74
CA ALA A 33 31.24 -20.72 1.48
C ALA A 33 31.50 -19.19 1.44
N VAL A 34 30.49 -18.39 1.13
CA VAL A 34 30.61 -16.93 1.21
C VAL A 34 30.58 -16.54 2.69
N SER A 35 31.75 -16.38 3.29
CA SER A 35 31.90 -15.91 4.67
C SER A 35 31.19 -14.56 4.85
N PRO A 36 30.52 -14.33 6.00
CA PRO A 36 29.87 -13.04 6.33
C PRO A 36 30.80 -11.82 6.26
N VAL A 37 32.13 -12.04 6.27
CA VAL A 37 33.16 -11.00 6.18
C VAL A 37 33.16 -10.25 4.82
N PHE A 38 32.58 -10.86 3.74
CA PHE A 38 32.50 -10.22 2.41
C PHE A 38 31.14 -9.60 2.10
N LEU A 39 30.14 -9.90 2.89
CA LEU A 39 28.92 -9.08 2.96
C LEU A 39 29.36 -7.81 3.69
N GLY A 40 29.75 -6.79 2.96
CA GLY A 40 30.28 -5.54 3.53
C GLY A 40 29.64 -5.21 4.87
N LYS A 41 30.40 -4.59 5.83
CA LYS A 41 29.80 -4.14 7.10
C LYS A 41 28.37 -3.70 6.81
N PRO A 42 27.33 -4.25 7.48
CA PRO A 42 26.02 -3.66 7.39
C PRO A 42 26.27 -2.16 7.57
N ALA A 43 25.76 -1.33 6.68
CA ALA A 43 25.87 0.11 6.85
C ALA A 43 25.47 0.31 8.31
N GLN A 44 26.43 0.75 9.16
CA GLN A 44 26.23 0.75 10.60
C GLN A 44 25.03 1.65 10.77
N ALA A 45 23.88 1.05 11.11
CA ALA A 45 22.64 1.80 11.23
C ALA A 45 22.98 2.95 12.19
N ALA A 46 22.95 4.17 11.68
CA ALA A 46 23.38 5.32 12.46
C ALA A 46 22.56 5.27 13.75
N THR A 47 23.22 5.26 14.89
CA THR A 47 22.54 5.17 16.18
C THR A 47 21.49 6.27 16.27
N PRO A 48 20.20 5.93 16.52
CA PRO A 48 19.15 6.93 16.59
C PRO A 48 19.50 8.04 17.58
N LYS A 49 19.58 9.28 17.09
CA LYS A 49 19.78 10.44 17.93
C LYS A 49 18.41 10.97 18.36
N LYS A 50 18.23 11.17 19.66
CA LYS A 50 17.06 11.89 20.18
C LYS A 50 17.26 13.40 20.06
N GLY A 51 16.22 14.10 19.67
CA GLY A 51 16.19 15.55 19.61
C GLY A 51 15.94 16.13 18.23
N GLY A 52 15.77 17.44 18.20
CA GLY A 52 15.55 18.22 17.00
C GLY A 52 14.08 18.34 16.58
N HIS A 53 13.86 19.19 15.58
CA HIS A 53 12.54 19.49 15.03
C HIS A 53 12.41 18.92 13.62
N PHE A 54 11.55 17.93 13.44
CA PHE A 54 11.34 17.24 12.15
C PHE A 54 10.18 17.90 11.38
N LYS A 55 10.42 18.21 10.13
CA LYS A 55 9.43 18.87 9.26
C LYS A 55 9.15 18.03 8.03
N MET A 56 7.87 17.81 7.75
CA MET A 56 7.38 17.09 6.57
C MET A 56 6.56 18.03 5.70
N GLY A 57 6.72 17.95 4.39
CA GLY A 57 5.86 18.58 3.40
C GLY A 57 5.02 17.53 2.71
N LEU A 58 3.70 17.58 2.90
CA LEU A 58 2.76 16.57 2.43
C LEU A 58 1.70 17.22 1.51
N PRO A 59 1.20 16.50 0.49
CA PRO A 59 -0.01 16.90 -0.23
C PRO A 59 -1.26 16.52 0.57
N GLY A 60 -2.41 16.91 0.08
CA GLY A 60 -3.69 16.75 0.78
C GLY A 60 -3.91 17.90 1.76
N GLY A 61 -4.85 17.75 2.65
CA GLY A 61 -5.20 18.78 3.60
C GLY A 61 -6.06 19.90 3.01
N HIS A 62 -7.19 20.12 3.63
CA HIS A 62 -8.21 21.08 3.21
C HIS A 62 -8.62 21.97 4.39
N THR A 63 -9.10 23.18 4.11
CA THR A 63 -9.57 24.12 5.14
C THR A 63 -10.79 23.62 5.94
N THR A 64 -11.45 22.58 5.44
CA THR A 64 -12.59 21.90 6.09
C THR A 64 -12.17 20.71 6.95
N ASP A 65 -10.87 20.37 6.97
CA ASP A 65 -10.38 19.23 7.72
C ASP A 65 -10.56 19.41 9.23
N ASN A 66 -10.63 18.30 9.90
CA ASN A 66 -10.74 18.23 11.35
C ASN A 66 -10.03 16.97 11.85
N LEU A 67 -10.00 16.77 13.17
CA LEU A 67 -9.32 15.63 13.79
C LEU A 67 -10.25 14.44 14.08
N ASP A 68 -11.49 14.45 13.59
CA ASP A 68 -12.37 13.29 13.67
C ASP A 68 -11.87 12.18 12.74
N PRO A 69 -11.47 11.01 13.28
CA PRO A 69 -10.94 9.92 12.45
C PRO A 69 -11.96 9.40 11.43
N GLY A 70 -13.26 9.61 11.64
CA GLY A 70 -14.29 9.23 10.67
C GLY A 70 -14.31 10.05 9.39
N THR A 71 -13.59 11.18 9.33
CA THR A 71 -13.60 12.11 8.19
C THR A 71 -12.32 12.13 7.36
N LEU A 72 -11.32 11.33 7.73
CA LEU A 72 -10.00 11.35 7.11
C LEU A 72 -10.04 10.75 5.70
N THR A 73 -9.43 11.43 4.72
CA THR A 73 -9.49 11.01 3.31
C THR A 73 -8.17 11.10 2.56
N ASP A 74 -7.16 11.83 3.08
CA ASP A 74 -5.93 12.13 2.35
C ASP A 74 -4.65 11.89 3.15
N GLU A 75 -3.50 12.07 2.48
CA GLU A 75 -2.19 11.75 3.00
C GLU A 75 -1.82 12.58 4.24
N TRP A 76 -2.07 13.89 4.23
CA TRP A 76 -1.78 14.75 5.37
C TRP A 76 -2.65 14.38 6.58
N ASN A 77 -3.92 14.04 6.33
CA ASN A 77 -4.90 13.66 7.35
C ASN A 77 -4.47 12.39 8.12
N TYR A 78 -4.18 11.28 7.41
CA TYR A 78 -3.83 10.03 8.11
C TYR A 78 -2.44 10.10 8.76
N ASN A 79 -1.46 10.83 8.19
CA ASN A 79 -0.18 11.08 8.86
C ASN A 79 -0.35 11.88 10.16
N THR A 80 -1.17 12.93 10.12
CA THR A 80 -1.54 13.74 11.30
C THR A 80 -2.21 12.89 12.38
N ASN A 81 -3.17 12.07 11.98
CA ASN A 81 -3.90 11.23 12.93
C ASN A 81 -2.98 10.23 13.63
N TRP A 82 -2.13 9.52 12.89
CA TRP A 82 -1.17 8.58 13.49
C TRP A 82 -0.01 9.24 14.24
N MET A 83 0.25 10.51 14.03
CA MET A 83 1.17 11.26 14.90
C MET A 83 0.60 11.39 16.33
N TYR A 84 -0.71 11.56 16.46
CA TYR A 84 -1.40 11.79 17.74
C TYR A 84 -2.01 10.53 18.36
N ARG A 85 -2.30 9.50 17.56
CA ARG A 85 -3.10 8.33 17.98
C ARG A 85 -2.48 7.03 17.50
N ASN A 86 -2.97 5.92 18.07
CA ASN A 86 -2.59 4.57 17.65
C ASN A 86 -3.82 3.69 17.46
N CYS A 87 -3.65 2.60 16.71
CA CYS A 87 -4.62 1.53 16.52
C CYS A 87 -4.37 0.38 17.49
N LEU A 88 -5.20 -0.66 17.47
CA LEU A 88 -4.93 -1.89 18.21
C LEU A 88 -3.72 -2.65 17.63
N VAL A 89 -3.56 -2.60 16.32
CA VAL A 89 -2.56 -3.33 15.55
C VAL A 89 -1.80 -2.35 14.64
N GLU A 90 -0.52 -2.57 14.44
CA GLU A 90 0.34 -1.87 13.47
C GLU A 90 0.75 -2.84 12.36
N ILE A 91 0.83 -2.37 11.13
CA ILE A 91 1.42 -3.14 10.02
C ILE A 91 2.91 -2.80 9.92
N ASN A 92 3.75 -3.83 9.89
CA ASN A 92 5.19 -3.65 9.73
C ASN A 92 5.59 -3.48 8.26
N TYR A 93 6.87 -3.21 8.00
CA TYR A 93 7.39 -3.01 6.63
C TYR A 93 7.29 -4.24 5.72
N LYS A 94 6.97 -5.41 6.26
CA LYS A 94 6.73 -6.65 5.50
C LYS A 94 5.25 -6.86 5.17
N GLY A 95 4.37 -5.94 5.58
CA GLY A 95 2.93 -6.10 5.44
C GLY A 95 2.31 -7.06 6.46
N GLU A 96 2.96 -7.32 7.61
CA GLU A 96 2.49 -8.23 8.64
C GLU A 96 1.87 -7.47 9.82
N PRO A 97 0.74 -7.94 10.40
CA PRO A 97 0.17 -7.32 11.59
C PRO A 97 1.05 -7.57 12.81
N THR A 98 1.32 -6.52 13.57
CA THR A 98 2.17 -6.54 14.77
C THR A 98 1.48 -5.83 15.94
N PRO A 99 1.81 -6.20 17.20
CA PRO A 99 1.23 -5.58 18.38
C PRO A 99 1.43 -4.06 18.44
N GLU A 100 0.34 -3.30 18.66
CA GLU A 100 0.39 -1.86 18.94
C GLU A 100 -0.27 -1.57 20.30
N LEU A 101 -1.52 -1.13 20.38
CA LEU A 101 -2.25 -0.97 21.65
C LEU A 101 -2.74 -2.31 22.21
N ALA A 102 -2.95 -3.31 21.35
CA ALA A 102 -3.07 -4.70 21.78
C ALA A 102 -1.68 -5.34 21.88
N GLU A 103 -1.44 -6.13 22.92
CA GLU A 103 -0.21 -6.92 23.09
C GLU A 103 -0.31 -8.26 22.34
N SER A 104 -1.52 -8.79 22.24
CA SER A 104 -1.83 -10.05 21.55
C SER A 104 -3.29 -10.09 21.15
N TRP A 105 -3.58 -11.02 20.26
CA TRP A 105 -4.96 -11.34 19.87
C TRP A 105 -5.08 -12.81 19.52
N GLU A 106 -6.28 -13.32 19.69
CA GLU A 106 -6.65 -14.69 19.32
C GLU A 106 -8.08 -14.71 18.77
N SER A 107 -8.42 -15.75 18.03
CA SER A 107 -9.76 -15.94 17.51
C SER A 107 -10.31 -17.33 17.79
N THR A 108 -11.63 -17.46 17.71
CA THR A 108 -12.28 -18.78 17.60
C THR A 108 -11.90 -19.47 16.29
N PRO A 109 -11.97 -20.81 16.21
CA PRO A 109 -11.58 -21.57 15.00
C PRO A 109 -12.32 -21.19 13.72
N ASP A 110 -13.49 -20.56 13.83
CA ASP A 110 -14.29 -20.04 12.70
C ASP A 110 -14.01 -18.57 12.38
N ALA A 111 -13.00 -17.97 13.03
CA ALA A 111 -12.61 -16.57 12.91
C ALA A 111 -13.76 -15.54 13.11
N LYS A 112 -14.83 -15.91 13.85
CA LYS A 112 -15.97 -15.03 14.11
C LYS A 112 -15.84 -14.22 15.38
N THR A 113 -15.13 -14.75 16.37
CA THR A 113 -14.90 -14.05 17.63
C THR A 113 -13.42 -13.78 17.79
N TRP A 114 -13.07 -12.52 17.94
CA TRP A 114 -11.70 -12.07 18.14
C TRP A 114 -11.55 -11.45 19.53
N THR A 115 -10.54 -11.89 20.27
CA THR A 115 -10.18 -11.36 21.56
C THR A 115 -8.86 -10.63 21.47
N PHE A 116 -8.82 -9.38 21.92
CA PHE A 116 -7.62 -8.55 21.98
C PHE A 116 -7.24 -8.26 23.42
N ASP A 117 -6.05 -8.67 23.84
CA ASP A 117 -5.47 -8.31 25.14
C ASP A 117 -4.77 -6.96 25.02
N LEU A 118 -5.22 -5.96 25.76
CA LEU A 118 -4.73 -4.60 25.68
C LEU A 118 -3.46 -4.41 26.51
N ARG A 119 -2.56 -3.59 26.01
CA ARG A 119 -1.34 -3.16 26.70
C ARG A 119 -1.71 -2.39 27.96
N LYS A 120 -1.17 -2.82 29.12
CA LYS A 120 -1.39 -2.18 30.41
C LYS A 120 -0.51 -0.94 30.57
N GLY A 121 -1.03 0.08 31.25
CA GLY A 121 -0.27 1.29 31.60
C GLY A 121 -0.05 2.25 30.44
N VAL A 122 -0.74 2.07 29.31
CA VAL A 122 -0.75 3.08 28.23
C VAL A 122 -1.57 4.28 28.69
N GLU A 123 -1.00 5.48 28.56
CA GLU A 123 -1.67 6.73 28.91
C GLU A 123 -2.00 7.52 27.64
N PHE A 124 -3.18 8.13 27.65
CA PHE A 124 -3.53 9.17 26.69
C PHE A 124 -2.80 10.47 27.02
N HIS A 125 -2.72 11.38 26.07
CA HIS A 125 -2.08 12.69 26.22
C HIS A 125 -2.65 13.53 27.37
N ASN A 126 -3.88 13.27 27.82
CA ASN A 126 -4.52 13.91 28.96
C ASN A 126 -4.24 13.20 30.30
N GLY A 127 -3.41 12.17 30.33
CA GLY A 127 -3.04 11.40 31.53
C GLY A 127 -4.02 10.29 31.92
N LYS A 128 -5.14 10.11 31.19
CA LYS A 128 -6.06 8.98 31.42
C LYS A 128 -5.39 7.68 30.97
N THR A 129 -5.45 6.63 31.78
CA THR A 129 -5.02 5.28 31.38
C THR A 129 -6.04 4.67 30.43
N MET A 130 -5.57 4.10 29.32
CA MET A 130 -6.38 3.41 28.31
C MET A 130 -6.99 2.12 28.90
N THR A 131 -8.24 1.86 28.54
CA THR A 131 -9.00 0.68 28.92
C THR A 131 -9.84 0.13 27.76
N ALA A 132 -10.48 -1.01 27.96
CA ALA A 132 -11.39 -1.62 26.99
C ALA A 132 -12.57 -0.69 26.61
N GLU A 133 -13.04 0.13 27.55
CA GLU A 133 -14.11 1.11 27.29
C GLU A 133 -13.71 2.16 26.25
N ASP A 134 -12.45 2.57 26.23
CA ASP A 134 -11.95 3.53 25.23
C ASP A 134 -11.93 2.91 23.82
N VAL A 135 -11.58 1.64 23.73
CA VAL A 135 -11.62 0.89 22.48
C VAL A 135 -13.05 0.75 21.97
N ILE A 136 -13.97 0.31 22.83
CA ILE A 136 -15.40 0.16 22.48
C ILE A 136 -15.98 1.50 22.03
N PHE A 137 -15.70 2.56 22.76
CA PHE A 137 -16.13 3.91 22.42
C PHE A 137 -15.62 4.32 21.03
N SER A 138 -14.31 4.17 20.78
CA SER A 138 -13.68 4.59 19.53
C SER A 138 -14.21 3.82 18.32
N ILE A 139 -14.32 2.51 18.41
CA ILE A 139 -14.82 1.70 17.29
C ILE A 139 -16.32 1.96 17.04
N ASN A 140 -17.13 2.17 18.11
CA ASN A 140 -18.55 2.47 17.96
C ASN A 140 -18.82 3.83 17.30
N HIS A 141 -17.87 4.77 17.28
CA HIS A 141 -17.96 6.01 16.52
C HIS A 141 -18.21 5.78 15.01
N HIS A 142 -17.65 4.71 14.47
CA HIS A 142 -17.75 4.37 13.05
C HIS A 142 -18.96 3.48 12.71
N ARG A 143 -19.67 2.96 13.73
CA ARG A 143 -20.74 1.96 13.56
C ARG A 143 -22.15 2.57 13.64
N GLY A 144 -23.11 1.81 13.16
CA GLY A 144 -24.53 2.13 13.21
C GLY A 144 -25.07 2.84 11.96
N GLU A 145 -26.38 2.77 11.77
CA GLU A 145 -27.04 3.26 10.55
C GLU A 145 -26.82 4.75 10.28
N LYS A 146 -26.73 5.54 11.35
CA LYS A 146 -26.56 7.01 11.26
C LYS A 146 -25.11 7.45 11.14
N SER A 147 -24.14 6.54 11.22
CA SER A 147 -22.73 6.88 11.07
C SER A 147 -22.44 7.40 9.66
N LYS A 148 -21.75 8.54 9.61
CA LYS A 148 -21.21 9.14 8.38
C LYS A 148 -19.72 8.86 8.19
N SER A 149 -19.14 8.01 9.04
CA SER A 149 -17.73 7.68 8.98
C SER A 149 -17.37 7.02 7.65
N ALA A 150 -16.23 7.42 7.08
CA ALA A 150 -15.64 6.77 5.92
C ALA A 150 -15.29 5.29 6.19
N ALA A 151 -15.03 4.93 7.46
CA ALA A 151 -14.77 3.56 7.88
C ALA A 151 -16.04 2.73 8.11
N LYS A 152 -17.25 3.26 7.92
CA LYS A 152 -18.49 2.53 8.19
C LYS A 152 -18.51 1.15 7.52
N GLY A 153 -18.22 1.09 6.22
CA GLY A 153 -18.21 -0.18 5.48
C GLY A 153 -17.16 -1.18 5.98
N ILE A 154 -16.05 -0.69 6.55
CA ILE A 154 -14.99 -1.54 7.11
C ILE A 154 -15.48 -2.23 8.39
N VAL A 155 -16.22 -1.53 9.24
CA VAL A 155 -16.69 -2.00 10.55
C VAL A 155 -18.09 -2.63 10.53
N ASP A 156 -18.80 -2.61 9.42
CA ASP A 156 -20.15 -3.21 9.28
C ASP A 156 -20.18 -4.71 9.57
N GLN A 157 -19.06 -5.40 9.40
CA GLN A 157 -18.91 -6.81 9.76
C GLN A 157 -18.90 -7.04 11.29
N ILE A 158 -18.67 -6.01 12.11
CA ILE A 158 -18.63 -6.13 13.57
C ILE A 158 -20.07 -6.13 14.09
N LYS A 159 -20.53 -7.30 14.56
CA LYS A 159 -21.86 -7.48 15.12
C LYS A 159 -21.95 -6.88 16.53
N ASP A 160 -20.96 -7.15 17.38
CA ASP A 160 -20.91 -6.70 18.76
C ASP A 160 -19.48 -6.50 19.25
N ILE A 161 -19.31 -5.66 20.28
CA ILE A 161 -18.02 -5.40 20.93
C ILE A 161 -18.26 -5.38 22.43
N LYS A 162 -17.51 -6.17 23.19
CA LYS A 162 -17.65 -6.32 24.65
C LYS A 162 -16.31 -6.16 25.36
N ALA A 163 -16.34 -5.55 26.54
CA ALA A 163 -15.23 -5.62 27.48
C ALA A 163 -15.29 -6.95 28.25
N ASP A 164 -14.16 -7.62 28.39
CA ASP A 164 -13.93 -8.70 29.34
C ASP A 164 -12.89 -8.22 30.37
N GLY A 165 -13.38 -7.50 31.38
CA GLY A 165 -12.55 -6.78 32.32
C GLY A 165 -11.94 -5.49 31.73
N LYS A 166 -10.90 -4.96 32.38
CA LYS A 166 -10.35 -3.64 32.09
C LYS A 166 -9.46 -3.59 30.84
N TYR A 167 -8.82 -4.71 30.50
CA TYR A 167 -7.76 -4.76 29.47
C TYR A 167 -7.96 -5.86 28.45
N ARG A 168 -9.22 -6.28 28.21
CA ARG A 168 -9.57 -7.23 27.17
C ARG A 168 -10.81 -6.78 26.43
N VAL A 169 -10.79 -6.88 25.10
CA VAL A 169 -11.93 -6.55 24.23
C VAL A 169 -12.24 -7.74 23.34
N ILE A 170 -13.52 -8.08 23.28
CA ILE A 170 -14.03 -9.16 22.42
C ILE A 170 -14.86 -8.56 21.31
N PHE A 171 -14.54 -8.90 20.07
CA PHE A 171 -15.30 -8.55 18.88
C PHE A 171 -16.04 -9.77 18.37
N GLU A 172 -17.34 -9.67 18.17
CA GLU A 172 -18.16 -10.66 17.48
C GLU A 172 -18.42 -10.18 16.05
N LEU A 173 -18.04 -10.98 15.04
CA LEU A 173 -18.24 -10.68 13.64
C LEU A 173 -19.49 -11.38 13.09
N SER A 174 -20.10 -10.80 12.06
CA SER A 174 -21.24 -11.40 11.34
C SER A 174 -20.85 -12.62 10.51
N GLY A 175 -19.60 -12.70 10.07
CA GLY A 175 -18.97 -13.83 9.36
C GLY A 175 -17.54 -14.02 9.82
N GLY A 176 -16.94 -15.18 9.57
CA GLY A 176 -15.53 -15.43 9.85
C GLY A 176 -14.62 -14.52 9.02
N ASN A 177 -13.63 -13.89 9.66
CA ASN A 177 -12.62 -13.06 8.99
C ASN A 177 -11.27 -13.20 9.68
N ALA A 178 -10.37 -13.99 9.09
CA ALA A 178 -9.01 -14.19 9.58
C ALA A 178 -8.11 -12.95 9.40
N ASP A 179 -8.51 -11.99 8.58
CA ASP A 179 -7.82 -10.71 8.36
C ASP A 179 -8.29 -9.60 9.31
N PHE A 180 -9.11 -9.91 10.31
CA PHE A 180 -9.61 -8.90 11.24
C PHE A 180 -8.50 -8.08 11.95
N PRO A 181 -7.31 -8.63 12.28
CA PRO A 181 -6.19 -7.82 12.76
C PRO A 181 -5.73 -6.72 11.80
N PHE A 182 -5.82 -6.93 10.48
CA PHE A 182 -5.56 -5.86 9.48
C PHE A 182 -6.63 -4.78 9.53
N ILE A 183 -7.89 -5.16 9.71
CA ILE A 183 -8.98 -4.19 9.91
C ILE A 183 -8.70 -3.33 11.16
N ALA A 184 -8.25 -3.94 12.24
CA ALA A 184 -7.94 -3.27 13.51
C ALA A 184 -6.71 -2.32 13.40
N SER A 185 -6.00 -2.28 12.26
CA SER A 185 -4.90 -1.36 11.96
C SER A 185 -5.30 -0.19 11.05
N ASP A 186 -6.55 -0.11 10.60
CA ASP A 186 -7.00 0.95 9.71
C ASP A 186 -6.87 2.33 10.35
N TYR A 187 -6.41 3.33 9.60
CA TYR A 187 -6.12 4.67 10.12
C TYR A 187 -7.32 5.42 10.67
N HIS A 188 -8.53 5.02 10.34
CA HIS A 188 -9.73 5.57 10.99
C HIS A 188 -9.96 4.97 12.38
N LEU A 189 -9.54 3.71 12.61
CA LEU A 189 -9.85 2.96 13.83
C LEU A 189 -8.87 3.24 14.98
N THR A 190 -8.42 4.48 15.08
CA THR A 190 -7.54 4.94 16.16
C THR A 190 -8.27 5.15 17.47
N ILE A 191 -7.60 4.84 18.59
CA ILE A 191 -8.22 4.85 19.90
C ILE A 191 -8.10 6.21 20.59
N GLN A 192 -9.22 6.70 21.10
CA GLN A 192 -9.36 7.95 21.82
C GLN A 192 -9.90 7.74 23.24
N PRO A 193 -9.63 8.66 24.17
CA PRO A 193 -10.19 8.56 25.52
C PRO A 193 -11.69 8.79 25.50
N SER A 194 -12.41 7.91 26.19
CA SER A 194 -13.82 8.08 26.51
C SER A 194 -13.96 8.61 27.92
N GLU A 195 -14.73 9.67 28.09
CA GLU A 195 -15.19 10.14 29.42
C GLU A 195 -16.69 9.84 29.55
N THR A 196 -17.02 8.74 30.21
CA THR A 196 -18.41 8.28 30.39
C THR A 196 -19.19 8.13 29.06
N GLY A 197 -18.55 7.53 28.04
CA GLY A 197 -19.15 7.34 26.72
C GLY A 197 -19.21 8.60 25.85
N LYS A 198 -18.50 9.66 26.23
CA LYS A 198 -18.36 10.89 25.43
C LYS A 198 -16.89 11.15 25.14
N GLY A 199 -16.60 11.74 24.02
CA GLY A 199 -15.26 12.15 23.59
C GLY A 199 -15.31 13.41 22.73
N ASP A 200 -14.20 14.11 22.69
CA ASP A 200 -14.04 15.30 21.84
C ASP A 200 -13.18 14.96 20.63
N TRP A 201 -13.83 14.63 19.54
CA TRP A 201 -13.18 14.26 18.29
C TRP A 201 -12.41 15.41 17.64
N SER A 202 -12.67 16.66 18.04
CA SER A 202 -11.98 17.84 17.52
C SER A 202 -10.56 18.01 18.08
N LYS A 203 -10.22 17.30 19.15
CA LYS A 203 -8.90 17.36 19.79
C LYS A 203 -8.03 16.19 19.36
N GLY A 204 -6.74 16.45 19.12
CA GLY A 204 -5.74 15.43 18.84
C GLY A 204 -5.30 14.64 20.06
N ILE A 205 -6.22 14.32 20.97
CA ILE A 205 -5.90 13.53 22.16
C ILE A 205 -5.90 12.05 21.78
N GLY A 206 -4.80 11.39 22.03
CA GLY A 206 -4.61 9.97 21.77
C GLY A 206 -3.45 9.43 22.60
N THR A 207 -2.93 8.28 22.20
CA THR A 207 -1.79 7.59 22.81
C THR A 207 -0.50 7.79 22.02
N GLY A 208 -0.52 8.59 20.95
CA GLY A 208 0.51 8.70 19.93
C GLY A 208 1.85 9.26 20.42
N ALA A 209 2.81 9.20 19.51
CA ALA A 209 4.20 9.61 19.76
C ALA A 209 4.36 11.10 20.05
N TYR A 210 3.41 11.93 19.62
CA TYR A 210 3.47 13.39 19.79
C TYR A 210 2.15 13.93 20.30
N ILE A 211 2.24 14.86 21.25
CA ILE A 211 1.12 15.61 21.83
C ILE A 211 0.87 16.84 20.96
N GLN A 212 -0.35 17.03 20.53
CA GLN A 212 -0.74 18.18 19.71
C GLN A 212 -0.36 19.52 20.37
N THR A 213 0.24 20.41 19.62
CA THR A 213 0.55 21.78 20.02
C THR A 213 -0.14 22.82 19.13
N GLU A 214 -0.38 22.47 17.86
CA GLU A 214 -1.05 23.33 16.89
C GLU A 214 -1.76 22.47 15.84
N PHE A 215 -2.92 22.90 15.39
CA PHE A 215 -3.62 22.31 14.25
C PHE A 215 -4.39 23.44 13.53
N GLU A 216 -3.96 23.73 12.32
CA GLU A 216 -4.62 24.65 11.42
C GLU A 216 -5.02 23.87 10.17
N PRO A 217 -6.34 23.64 9.94
CA PRO A 217 -6.85 22.85 8.82
C PRO A 217 -6.33 23.34 7.47
N GLY A 218 -5.82 22.42 6.65
CA GLY A 218 -5.28 22.73 5.33
C GLY A 218 -3.95 23.49 5.33
N VAL A 219 -3.31 23.70 6.49
CA VAL A 219 -2.05 24.46 6.63
C VAL A 219 -0.98 23.67 7.36
N VAL A 220 -1.21 23.33 8.63
CA VAL A 220 -0.17 22.73 9.47
C VAL A 220 -0.73 21.92 10.63
N SER A 221 -0.01 20.87 10.98
CA SER A 221 -0.21 20.09 12.20
C SER A 221 1.12 19.95 12.94
N LYS A 222 1.16 20.28 14.24
CA LYS A 222 2.40 20.23 15.06
C LYS A 222 2.19 19.43 16.33
N GLY A 223 3.24 18.71 16.71
CA GLY A 223 3.26 17.96 17.95
C GLY A 223 4.61 18.03 18.65
N LYS A 224 4.59 18.05 19.98
CA LYS A 224 5.76 17.84 20.83
C LYS A 224 5.83 16.39 21.28
N ARG A 225 7.05 15.88 21.49
CA ARG A 225 7.25 14.49 21.93
C ARG A 225 6.41 14.18 23.17
N ASN A 226 5.74 13.03 23.12
CA ASN A 226 5.07 12.44 24.28
C ASN A 226 6.13 11.78 25.18
N PRO A 227 6.37 12.28 26.40
CA PRO A 227 7.35 11.68 27.31
C PRO A 227 6.95 10.29 27.81
N ASN A 228 5.64 9.98 27.81
CA ASN A 228 5.07 8.72 28.27
C ASN A 228 4.70 7.77 27.13
N PHE A 229 5.29 7.97 25.93
CA PHE A 229 5.00 7.12 24.79
C PHE A 229 5.40 5.66 25.06
N PHE A 230 4.48 4.74 24.89
CA PHE A 230 4.63 3.35 25.32
C PHE A 230 5.60 2.51 24.47
N LYS A 231 5.87 2.91 23.22
CA LYS A 231 6.82 2.19 22.34
C LYS A 231 8.26 2.64 22.63
N LYS A 232 9.13 1.69 22.95
CA LYS A 232 10.56 1.93 23.09
C LYS A 232 11.21 2.15 21.73
N ASN A 233 12.28 2.98 21.69
CA ASN A 233 13.04 3.26 20.46
C ASN A 233 12.18 3.84 19.31
N ARG A 234 11.24 4.67 19.66
CA ARG A 234 10.38 5.45 18.76
C ARG A 234 10.30 6.89 19.27
N ALA A 235 9.64 7.77 18.52
CA ALA A 235 9.47 9.17 18.88
C ALA A 235 10.82 9.88 19.16
N HIS A 236 11.70 9.85 18.19
CA HIS A 236 13.08 10.35 18.38
C HIS A 236 13.18 11.87 18.36
N PHE A 237 12.33 12.59 17.62
CA PHE A 237 12.35 14.05 17.52
C PHE A 237 11.75 14.72 18.76
N ASP A 238 12.20 15.94 19.10
CA ASP A 238 11.59 16.73 20.18
C ASP A 238 10.22 17.26 19.76
N SER A 239 10.08 17.57 18.47
CA SER A 239 8.82 18.02 17.87
C SER A 239 8.73 17.66 16.39
N VAL A 240 7.53 17.59 15.89
CA VAL A 240 7.21 17.31 14.48
C VAL A 240 6.26 18.39 13.96
N GLU A 241 6.47 18.79 12.71
CA GLU A 241 5.64 19.74 11.97
C GLU A 241 5.31 19.12 10.60
N MET A 242 4.03 18.95 10.31
CA MET A 242 3.50 18.46 9.03
C MET A 242 2.82 19.60 8.29
N LEU A 243 3.48 20.10 7.26
CA LEU A 243 3.03 21.23 6.45
C LEU A 243 2.23 20.71 5.26
N VAL A 244 1.10 21.33 4.98
CA VAL A 244 0.39 21.14 3.72
C VAL A 244 1.11 21.96 2.64
N ILE A 245 1.65 21.29 1.64
CA ILE A 245 2.26 21.94 0.48
C ILE A 245 1.74 21.22 -0.77
N GLN A 246 0.69 21.75 -1.40
CA GLN A 246 0.01 21.11 -2.54
C GLN A 246 0.88 21.03 -3.79
N ASP A 247 1.57 22.13 -4.10
CA ASP A 247 2.40 22.20 -5.29
C ASP A 247 3.70 21.38 -5.15
N THR A 248 3.93 20.45 -6.06
CA THR A 248 5.08 19.54 -6.04
C THR A 248 6.41 20.28 -6.21
N ALA A 249 6.46 21.35 -6.99
CA ALA A 249 7.67 22.14 -7.17
C ALA A 249 7.99 22.95 -5.90
N ALA A 250 6.96 23.48 -5.22
CA ALA A 250 7.14 24.12 -3.92
C ALA A 250 7.64 23.14 -2.85
N ARG A 251 7.09 21.90 -2.78
CA ARG A 251 7.60 20.85 -1.88
C ARG A 251 9.07 20.53 -2.18
N THR A 252 9.41 20.37 -3.47
CA THR A 252 10.80 20.11 -3.90
C THR A 252 11.73 21.25 -3.48
N ASN A 253 11.32 22.50 -3.65
CA ASN A 253 12.11 23.66 -3.25
C ASN A 253 12.26 23.75 -1.72
N ALA A 254 11.20 23.45 -0.96
CA ALA A 254 11.26 23.41 0.50
C ALA A 254 12.26 22.35 1.00
N LEU A 255 12.33 21.18 0.36
CA LEU A 255 13.33 20.16 0.67
C LEU A 255 14.76 20.63 0.33
N LYS A 256 14.94 21.22 -0.87
CA LYS A 256 16.25 21.75 -1.32
C LYS A 256 16.82 22.82 -0.39
N THR A 257 15.99 23.69 0.12
CA THR A 257 16.40 24.77 1.03
C THR A 257 16.55 24.32 2.48
N GLY A 258 16.15 23.07 2.79
CA GLY A 258 16.13 22.54 4.16
C GLY A 258 14.98 23.10 5.02
N ALA A 259 13.98 23.73 4.40
CA ALA A 259 12.75 24.16 5.09
C ALA A 259 11.94 22.96 5.59
N ILE A 260 12.03 21.82 4.90
CA ILE A 260 11.50 20.52 5.31
C ILE A 260 12.59 19.44 5.23
N HIS A 261 12.39 18.32 5.91
CA HIS A 261 13.32 17.19 5.96
C HIS A 261 12.86 15.98 5.17
N LEU A 262 11.56 15.90 4.92
CA LEU A 262 10.90 14.86 4.14
C LEU A 262 9.81 15.49 3.27
N MET A 263 9.81 15.18 1.99
CA MET A 263 8.67 15.44 1.11
C MET A 263 8.11 14.13 0.60
N SER A 264 6.81 14.02 0.54
CA SER A 264 6.16 12.91 -0.14
C SER A 264 5.82 13.26 -1.59
N SER A 265 5.65 12.22 -2.41
CA SER A 265 5.13 12.31 -3.78
C SER A 265 5.82 13.39 -4.64
N PRO A 266 7.17 13.32 -4.83
CA PRO A 266 7.86 14.13 -5.83
C PRO A 266 7.38 13.74 -7.23
N ASP A 267 7.55 14.63 -8.21
CA ASP A 267 7.33 14.29 -9.60
C ASP A 267 8.30 13.19 -10.06
N VAL A 268 7.76 12.02 -10.42
CA VAL A 268 8.55 10.85 -10.84
C VAL A 268 9.40 11.12 -12.08
N LYS A 269 9.03 12.08 -12.93
CA LYS A 269 9.82 12.49 -14.09
C LYS A 269 11.13 13.18 -13.69
N THR A 270 11.15 13.85 -12.54
CA THR A 270 12.27 14.68 -12.06
C THR A 270 12.90 14.19 -10.76
N VAL A 271 12.34 13.19 -10.09
CA VAL A 271 12.83 12.70 -8.79
C VAL A 271 14.30 12.25 -8.82
N HIS A 272 14.77 11.70 -9.97
CA HIS A 272 16.17 11.32 -10.15
C HIS A 272 17.16 12.50 -10.02
N LEU A 273 16.66 13.74 -10.08
CA LEU A 273 17.47 14.94 -9.85
C LEU A 273 17.71 15.19 -8.37
N LEU A 274 16.84 14.68 -7.48
CA LEU A 274 17.05 14.78 -6.02
C LEU A 274 18.36 14.08 -5.63
N ASP A 275 18.63 12.89 -6.18
CA ASP A 275 19.82 12.10 -5.89
C ASP A 275 21.14 12.76 -6.37
N LYS A 276 21.04 13.77 -7.23
CA LYS A 276 22.18 14.59 -7.69
C LYS A 276 22.42 15.82 -6.80
N MET A 277 21.52 16.11 -5.87
CA MET A 277 21.63 17.28 -4.99
C MET A 277 22.36 16.92 -3.71
N PRO A 278 23.36 17.70 -3.28
CA PRO A 278 24.02 17.46 -2.01
C PRO A 278 23.05 17.52 -0.83
N GLY A 279 23.13 16.52 0.06
CA GLY A 279 22.35 16.48 1.29
C GLY A 279 20.90 16.01 1.14
N ILE A 280 20.52 15.47 -0.03
CA ILE A 280 19.18 14.95 -0.35
C ILE A 280 19.30 13.64 -1.08
N HIS A 281 18.35 12.75 -0.85
CA HIS A 281 18.18 11.51 -1.62
C HIS A 281 16.71 11.20 -1.82
N SER A 282 16.43 10.44 -2.87
CA SER A 282 15.13 9.81 -3.06
C SER A 282 15.06 8.48 -2.30
N LEU A 283 13.88 8.11 -1.86
CA LEU A 283 13.60 6.78 -1.31
C LEU A 283 12.29 6.27 -1.88
N LYS A 284 12.21 4.97 -2.01
CA LYS A 284 11.03 4.31 -2.56
C LYS A 284 10.69 3.05 -1.79
N ALA A 285 9.40 2.75 -1.74
CA ALA A 285 8.85 1.48 -1.27
C ALA A 285 7.81 1.01 -2.26
N THR A 286 7.76 -0.30 -2.54
CA THR A 286 6.71 -0.85 -3.39
C THR A 286 5.36 -0.62 -2.75
N GLY A 287 4.51 0.14 -3.46
CA GLY A 287 3.16 0.48 -3.03
C GLY A 287 2.13 -0.56 -3.45
N THR A 288 0.90 -0.31 -3.03
CA THR A 288 -0.27 -1.12 -3.41
C THR A 288 -1.09 -0.49 -4.54
N PHE A 289 -0.80 0.77 -4.89
CA PHE A 289 -1.46 1.48 -6.00
C PHE A 289 -1.13 0.82 -7.33
N HIS A 290 -2.13 0.56 -8.16
CA HIS A 290 -1.95 -0.05 -9.46
C HIS A 290 -2.97 0.44 -10.48
N ASN A 291 -2.56 0.49 -11.74
CA ASN A 291 -3.49 0.69 -12.84
C ASN A 291 -4.06 -0.64 -13.29
N THR A 292 -5.30 -0.60 -13.73
CA THR A 292 -6.02 -1.72 -14.33
C THR A 292 -6.63 -1.32 -15.65
N ILE A 293 -6.82 -2.30 -16.53
CA ILE A 293 -7.51 -2.12 -17.81
C ILE A 293 -8.57 -3.22 -17.87
N PRO A 294 -9.71 -3.04 -17.18
CA PRO A 294 -10.77 -4.04 -17.11
C PRO A 294 -11.51 -4.19 -18.44
N MET A 295 -11.81 -5.43 -18.77
CA MET A 295 -12.66 -5.88 -19.87
C MET A 295 -13.89 -6.55 -19.29
N MET A 296 -15.10 -6.12 -19.64
CA MET A 296 -16.34 -6.73 -19.19
C MET A 296 -16.51 -8.11 -19.84
N VAL A 297 -16.34 -9.18 -19.05
CA VAL A 297 -16.28 -10.56 -19.55
C VAL A 297 -17.63 -11.11 -20.03
N ASP A 298 -18.70 -10.38 -19.84
CA ASP A 298 -20.06 -10.69 -20.30
C ASP A 298 -20.48 -9.85 -21.52
N VAL A 299 -19.57 -9.04 -22.07
CA VAL A 299 -19.81 -8.18 -23.24
C VAL A 299 -18.90 -8.59 -24.40
N PRO A 300 -19.43 -8.91 -25.60
CA PRO A 300 -18.61 -9.17 -26.79
C PRO A 300 -17.74 -7.96 -27.17
N PRO A 301 -16.50 -8.17 -27.63
CA PRO A 301 -15.84 -9.46 -27.86
C PRO A 301 -15.10 -9.99 -26.62
N TYR A 302 -15.19 -9.31 -25.47
CA TYR A 302 -14.43 -9.63 -24.25
C TYR A 302 -15.01 -10.83 -23.48
N ASP A 303 -16.18 -11.36 -23.84
CA ASP A 303 -16.75 -12.63 -23.37
C ASP A 303 -15.89 -13.84 -23.78
N ASN A 304 -15.11 -13.70 -24.86
CA ASN A 304 -14.17 -14.72 -25.31
C ASN A 304 -12.81 -14.59 -24.60
N ASN A 305 -12.38 -15.63 -23.86
CA ASN A 305 -11.11 -15.61 -23.15
C ASN A 305 -9.88 -15.53 -24.08
N ASP A 306 -9.95 -16.05 -25.30
CA ASP A 306 -8.86 -15.89 -26.27
C ASP A 306 -8.66 -14.41 -26.66
N VAL A 307 -9.72 -13.61 -26.73
CA VAL A 307 -9.60 -12.15 -26.91
C VAL A 307 -8.87 -11.52 -25.73
N ARG A 308 -9.27 -11.82 -24.51
CA ARG A 308 -8.63 -11.28 -23.30
C ARG A 308 -7.18 -11.70 -23.19
N LEU A 309 -6.85 -12.96 -23.47
CA LEU A 309 -5.46 -13.45 -23.48
C LEU A 309 -4.63 -12.76 -24.58
N GLY A 310 -5.20 -12.57 -25.78
CA GLY A 310 -4.54 -11.83 -26.85
C GLY A 310 -4.15 -10.42 -26.42
N LEU A 311 -5.06 -9.70 -25.78
CA LEU A 311 -4.80 -8.37 -25.24
C LEU A 311 -3.79 -8.40 -24.08
N LYS A 312 -3.88 -9.38 -23.16
CA LYS A 312 -2.92 -9.56 -22.05
C LYS A 312 -1.48 -9.85 -22.53
N TYR A 313 -1.28 -10.54 -23.63
CA TYR A 313 0.05 -10.78 -24.23
C TYR A 313 0.56 -9.61 -25.06
N ALA A 314 -0.30 -8.68 -25.48
CA ALA A 314 0.03 -7.53 -26.31
C ALA A 314 0.61 -6.33 -25.54
N ILE A 315 0.71 -6.40 -24.21
CA ILE A 315 1.25 -5.32 -23.38
C ILE A 315 2.63 -5.66 -22.83
N ASP A 316 3.62 -4.78 -23.08
CA ASP A 316 4.96 -4.84 -22.49
C ASP A 316 4.98 -4.14 -21.12
N ARG A 317 4.84 -4.94 -20.06
CA ARG A 317 4.75 -4.44 -18.67
C ARG A 317 6.06 -3.82 -18.19
N GLU A 318 7.20 -4.34 -18.62
CA GLU A 318 8.52 -3.77 -18.28
C GLU A 318 8.67 -2.38 -18.90
N GLN A 319 8.25 -2.23 -20.15
CA GLN A 319 8.27 -0.95 -20.85
C GLN A 319 7.24 0.02 -20.22
N MET A 320 6.06 -0.46 -19.78
CA MET A 320 5.09 0.35 -19.04
C MET A 320 5.71 0.91 -17.76
N VAL A 321 6.36 0.09 -16.94
CA VAL A 321 7.06 0.57 -15.73
C VAL A 321 8.15 1.58 -16.11
N LYS A 322 8.95 1.29 -17.15
CA LYS A 322 10.05 2.14 -17.55
C LYS A 322 9.61 3.51 -18.07
N ILE A 323 8.55 3.55 -18.88
CA ILE A 323 8.10 4.78 -19.56
C ILE A 323 7.05 5.52 -18.74
N ALA A 324 5.96 4.85 -18.35
CA ALA A 324 4.86 5.49 -17.64
C ALA A 324 5.20 5.84 -16.20
N LEU A 325 6.02 5.03 -15.52
CA LEU A 325 6.43 5.25 -14.14
C LEU A 325 7.89 5.71 -13.98
N ASN A 326 8.61 5.98 -15.08
CA ASN A 326 10.04 6.32 -15.05
C ASN A 326 10.88 5.33 -14.22
N GLY A 327 10.50 4.05 -14.19
CA GLY A 327 11.14 2.99 -13.42
C GLY A 327 10.76 2.93 -11.93
N TYR A 328 9.83 3.75 -11.48
CA TYR A 328 9.34 3.75 -10.10
C TYR A 328 8.09 2.86 -9.96
N GLY A 329 8.27 1.59 -10.14
CA GLY A 329 7.22 0.58 -10.02
C GLY A 329 7.73 -0.84 -10.13
N THR A 330 6.84 -1.78 -9.86
CA THR A 330 7.07 -3.21 -9.97
C THR A 330 6.12 -3.79 -11.02
N VAL A 331 6.62 -4.66 -11.88
CA VAL A 331 5.80 -5.35 -12.90
C VAL A 331 4.76 -6.22 -12.19
N ALA A 332 3.50 -6.10 -12.63
CA ALA A 332 2.41 -6.95 -12.17
C ALA A 332 2.18 -8.14 -13.13
N ASN A 333 1.31 -9.07 -12.75
CA ASN A 333 1.06 -10.31 -13.48
C ASN A 333 -0.45 -10.58 -13.70
N ASP A 334 -1.20 -9.55 -14.09
CA ASP A 334 -2.67 -9.59 -14.34
C ASP A 334 -3.50 -10.03 -13.12
N HIS A 335 -3.01 -9.72 -11.91
CA HIS A 335 -3.75 -9.77 -10.66
C HIS A 335 -3.35 -8.58 -9.77
N PRO A 336 -4.25 -8.10 -8.88
CA PRO A 336 -4.09 -6.84 -8.17
C PRO A 336 -3.31 -6.95 -6.85
N ILE A 337 -2.61 -8.06 -6.62
CA ILE A 337 -1.92 -8.33 -5.35
C ILE A 337 -0.42 -8.09 -5.53
N PRO A 338 0.15 -7.01 -4.93
CA PRO A 338 1.58 -6.71 -5.03
C PRO A 338 2.42 -7.61 -4.12
N PRO A 339 3.73 -7.76 -4.38
CA PRO A 339 4.64 -8.58 -3.58
C PRO A 339 4.75 -8.19 -2.10
N THR A 340 4.31 -6.99 -1.75
CA THR A 340 4.30 -6.48 -0.35
C THR A 340 3.10 -6.95 0.45
N VAL A 341 2.09 -7.53 -0.18
CA VAL A 341 0.91 -8.07 0.48
C VAL A 341 1.11 -9.56 0.77
N GLN A 342 0.84 -9.97 1.99
CA GLN A 342 0.89 -11.38 2.39
C GLN A 342 0.04 -12.24 1.45
N PHE A 343 0.51 -13.44 1.10
CA PHE A 343 -0.12 -14.35 0.14
C PHE A 343 -0.16 -13.84 -1.31
N CYS A 344 0.71 -12.91 -1.70
CA CYS A 344 0.96 -12.65 -3.11
C CYS A 344 1.54 -13.91 -3.77
N ASN A 345 0.96 -14.35 -4.88
CA ASN A 345 1.44 -15.54 -5.61
C ASN A 345 2.63 -15.20 -6.51
N THR A 346 3.83 -15.28 -5.91
CA THR A 346 5.11 -15.06 -6.63
C THR A 346 5.57 -16.29 -7.41
N ASP A 347 4.90 -17.44 -7.28
CA ASP A 347 5.24 -18.67 -7.99
C ASP A 347 4.60 -18.74 -9.40
N LEU A 348 3.63 -17.87 -9.68
CA LEU A 348 3.04 -17.76 -11.01
C LEU A 348 4.08 -17.30 -12.03
N PRO A 349 4.28 -18.04 -13.15
CA PRO A 349 5.15 -17.57 -14.22
C PRO A 349 4.74 -16.17 -14.68
N GLN A 350 5.69 -15.24 -14.70
CA GLN A 350 5.43 -13.88 -15.19
C GLN A 350 4.95 -13.91 -16.63
N ARG A 351 3.79 -13.32 -16.92
CA ARG A 351 3.31 -13.15 -18.28
C ARG A 351 4.20 -12.16 -19.02
N GLN A 352 4.96 -12.69 -19.95
CA GLN A 352 5.86 -11.91 -20.80
C GLN A 352 5.07 -11.25 -21.94
N TYR A 353 5.55 -10.11 -22.43
CA TYR A 353 5.13 -9.54 -23.69
C TYR A 353 5.45 -10.52 -24.83
N ASP A 354 4.43 -10.94 -25.57
CA ASP A 354 4.57 -11.95 -26.61
C ASP A 354 3.61 -11.64 -27.78
N PRO A 355 4.04 -10.83 -28.75
CA PRO A 355 3.21 -10.46 -29.89
C PRO A 355 2.73 -11.65 -30.73
N ASP A 356 3.48 -12.75 -30.77
CA ASP A 356 3.08 -13.93 -31.54
C ASP A 356 1.97 -14.70 -30.84
N LYS A 357 2.03 -14.85 -29.51
CA LYS A 357 0.91 -15.39 -28.73
C LYS A 357 -0.31 -14.47 -28.77
N ALA A 358 -0.12 -13.17 -28.70
CA ALA A 358 -1.20 -12.20 -28.83
C ALA A 358 -1.97 -12.40 -30.15
N ARG A 359 -1.20 -12.45 -31.25
CA ARG A 359 -1.75 -12.72 -32.59
C ARG A 359 -2.43 -14.10 -32.69
N PHE A 360 -1.82 -15.14 -32.12
CA PHE A 360 -2.37 -16.49 -32.09
C PHE A 360 -3.77 -16.52 -31.46
N HIS A 361 -3.90 -15.93 -30.25
CA HIS A 361 -5.16 -15.91 -29.53
C HIS A 361 -6.24 -15.11 -30.27
N LEU A 362 -5.93 -13.93 -30.79
CA LEU A 362 -6.90 -13.13 -31.56
C LEU A 362 -7.29 -13.78 -32.87
N LYS A 363 -6.37 -14.45 -33.55
CA LYS A 363 -6.67 -15.21 -34.76
C LYS A 363 -7.62 -16.38 -34.43
N LYS A 364 -7.37 -17.10 -33.32
CA LYS A 364 -8.23 -18.19 -32.85
C LYS A 364 -9.64 -17.70 -32.51
N ALA A 365 -9.75 -16.50 -31.96
CA ALA A 365 -11.03 -15.85 -31.68
C ALA A 365 -11.70 -15.24 -32.93
N GLY A 366 -11.03 -15.19 -34.09
CA GLY A 366 -11.54 -14.52 -35.29
C GLY A 366 -11.56 -13.00 -35.21
N MET A 367 -10.75 -12.41 -34.32
CA MET A 367 -10.78 -10.98 -33.97
C MET A 367 -9.49 -10.24 -34.33
N LEU A 368 -8.61 -10.79 -35.18
CA LEU A 368 -7.33 -10.16 -35.52
C LEU A 368 -7.52 -8.81 -36.23
N ASP A 369 -8.54 -8.71 -37.09
CA ASP A 369 -8.82 -7.48 -37.86
C ASP A 369 -9.79 -6.53 -37.13
N HIS A 370 -10.18 -6.88 -35.87
CA HIS A 370 -11.07 -6.05 -35.08
C HIS A 370 -10.36 -4.80 -34.53
N THR A 371 -11.07 -3.69 -34.48
CA THR A 371 -10.59 -2.47 -33.79
C THR A 371 -11.18 -2.43 -32.40
N PHE A 372 -10.32 -2.55 -31.40
CA PHE A 372 -10.70 -2.49 -29.99
C PHE A 372 -10.72 -1.04 -29.52
N GLU A 373 -11.81 -0.57 -28.92
CA GLU A 373 -11.88 0.77 -28.36
C GLU A 373 -11.49 0.71 -26.88
N LEU A 374 -10.39 1.40 -26.51
CA LEU A 374 -9.93 1.55 -25.14
C LEU A 374 -10.26 2.96 -24.66
N HIS A 375 -11.16 3.07 -23.69
CA HIS A 375 -11.60 4.33 -23.13
C HIS A 375 -10.64 4.82 -22.05
N ALA A 376 -10.21 6.10 -22.15
CA ALA A 376 -9.24 6.72 -21.26
C ALA A 376 -9.59 8.19 -21.01
N CYS A 377 -8.88 8.83 -20.09
CA CYS A 377 -8.93 10.27 -19.81
C CYS A 377 -7.60 10.77 -19.25
N GLU A 378 -7.49 12.07 -18.94
CA GLU A 378 -6.25 12.64 -18.39
C GLU A 378 -5.98 12.31 -16.91
N LEU A 379 -6.92 11.69 -16.20
CA LEU A 379 -6.70 11.22 -14.82
C LEU A 379 -5.56 10.21 -14.80
N ASP A 380 -4.64 10.35 -13.86
CA ASP A 380 -3.50 9.45 -13.68
C ASP A 380 -2.76 9.11 -14.99
N GLU A 381 -2.68 10.06 -15.93
CA GLU A 381 -2.07 9.88 -17.25
C GLU A 381 -2.63 8.65 -18.03
N PHE A 382 -3.92 8.32 -17.86
CA PHE A 382 -4.52 7.16 -18.53
C PHE A 382 -4.41 7.24 -20.04
N THR A 383 -4.60 8.41 -20.64
CA THR A 383 -4.47 8.61 -22.09
C THR A 383 -3.09 8.23 -22.58
N ASP A 384 -2.02 8.70 -21.92
CA ASP A 384 -0.65 8.40 -22.29
C ASP A 384 -0.34 6.90 -22.15
N LYS A 385 -0.81 6.28 -21.06
CA LYS A 385 -0.66 4.84 -20.80
C LYS A 385 -1.41 4.01 -21.84
N ALA A 386 -2.62 4.40 -22.22
CA ALA A 386 -3.42 3.73 -23.25
C ALA A 386 -2.77 3.85 -24.64
N VAL A 387 -2.23 5.02 -24.98
CA VAL A 387 -1.47 5.22 -26.24
C VAL A 387 -0.23 4.35 -26.27
N LEU A 388 0.55 4.29 -25.18
CA LEU A 388 1.72 3.42 -25.10
C LEU A 388 1.33 1.94 -25.31
N TYR A 389 0.24 1.49 -24.68
CA TYR A 389 -0.26 0.13 -24.89
C TYR A 389 -0.71 -0.10 -26.33
N SER A 390 -1.41 0.85 -26.95
CA SER A 390 -1.81 0.76 -28.37
C SER A 390 -0.60 0.58 -29.28
N GLU A 391 0.49 1.34 -29.06
CA GLU A 391 1.72 1.19 -29.86
C GLU A 391 2.40 -0.18 -29.66
N GLN A 392 2.41 -0.71 -28.46
CA GLN A 392 2.92 -2.06 -28.17
C GLN A 392 2.08 -3.14 -28.87
N ALA A 393 0.76 -3.01 -28.87
CA ALA A 393 -0.17 -3.96 -29.49
C ALA A 393 -0.05 -3.99 -31.02
N LYS A 394 0.32 -2.88 -31.66
CA LYS A 394 0.54 -2.80 -33.12
C LYS A 394 1.59 -3.78 -33.63
N VAL A 395 2.59 -4.12 -32.81
CA VAL A 395 3.63 -5.13 -33.17
C VAL A 395 2.99 -6.50 -33.43
N ALA A 396 1.91 -6.82 -32.71
CA ALA A 396 1.12 -8.02 -32.93
C ALA A 396 0.09 -7.89 -34.07
N GLY A 397 0.00 -6.71 -34.73
CA GLY A 397 -1.03 -6.40 -35.71
C GLY A 397 -2.41 -6.12 -35.09
N ILE A 398 -2.46 -5.79 -33.82
CA ILE A 398 -3.69 -5.51 -33.07
C ILE A 398 -3.97 -4.01 -33.14
N ASN A 399 -5.17 -3.64 -33.54
CA ASN A 399 -5.59 -2.25 -33.63
C ASN A 399 -6.37 -1.84 -32.36
N ILE A 400 -5.75 -1.00 -31.53
CA ILE A 400 -6.39 -0.38 -30.37
C ILE A 400 -6.60 1.11 -30.66
N LYS A 401 -7.87 1.52 -30.67
CA LYS A 401 -8.27 2.92 -30.79
C LYS A 401 -8.49 3.48 -29.39
N VAL A 402 -7.66 4.43 -28.98
CA VAL A 402 -7.87 5.16 -27.72
C VAL A 402 -8.99 6.17 -27.89
N VAL A 403 -10.01 6.05 -27.05
CA VAL A 403 -11.16 6.98 -27.00
C VAL A 403 -11.00 7.84 -25.77
N ASN A 404 -10.64 9.10 -25.97
CA ASN A 404 -10.39 10.03 -24.89
C ASN A 404 -11.66 10.71 -24.40
N HIS A 405 -11.85 10.76 -23.08
CA HIS A 405 -12.98 11.39 -22.39
C HIS A 405 -12.50 12.54 -21.51
N PRO A 406 -13.38 13.50 -21.19
CA PRO A 406 -13.11 14.47 -20.14
C PRO A 406 -12.85 13.75 -18.81
N ALA A 407 -11.92 14.27 -18.01
CA ALA A 407 -11.66 13.75 -16.66
C ALA A 407 -12.90 13.96 -15.74
N ASP A 408 -13.60 15.07 -15.94
CA ASP A 408 -14.85 15.34 -15.24
C ASP A 408 -15.95 14.37 -15.71
N GLY A 409 -16.58 13.69 -14.74
CA GLY A 409 -17.63 12.68 -15.00
C GLY A 409 -17.12 11.32 -15.50
N TYR A 410 -15.80 11.08 -15.62
CA TYR A 410 -15.26 9.81 -16.10
C TYR A 410 -15.75 8.60 -15.29
N TRP A 411 -15.77 8.72 -13.97
CA TRP A 411 -16.22 7.65 -13.07
C TRP A 411 -17.73 7.37 -13.17
N ASP A 412 -18.51 8.34 -13.58
CA ASP A 412 -19.97 8.20 -13.69
C ASP A 412 -20.41 7.71 -15.08
N THR A 413 -19.66 8.06 -16.15
CA THR A 413 -20.08 7.86 -17.53
C THR A 413 -19.26 6.82 -18.30
N VAL A 414 -18.05 6.49 -17.86
CA VAL A 414 -17.13 5.57 -18.54
C VAL A 414 -16.85 4.32 -17.69
N TRP A 415 -16.31 4.51 -16.47
CA TRP A 415 -16.02 3.37 -15.59
C TRP A 415 -17.30 2.62 -15.22
N LEU A 416 -17.28 1.29 -15.25
CA LEU A 416 -18.46 0.42 -15.09
C LEU A 416 -19.57 0.62 -16.15
N LYS A 417 -19.29 1.28 -17.27
CA LYS A 417 -20.23 1.53 -18.37
C LYS A 417 -19.67 1.08 -19.71
N GLU A 418 -18.42 1.47 -19.99
CA GLU A 418 -17.77 1.09 -21.23
C GLU A 418 -17.08 -0.28 -21.08
N PRO A 419 -17.16 -1.14 -22.12
CA PRO A 419 -16.71 -2.53 -22.02
C PRO A 419 -15.21 -2.69 -21.76
N TRP A 420 -14.39 -1.69 -22.09
CA TRP A 420 -12.95 -1.70 -21.90
C TRP A 420 -12.41 -0.29 -21.62
N SER A 421 -11.94 -0.07 -20.42
CA SER A 421 -11.55 1.26 -19.97
C SER A 421 -10.29 1.23 -19.10
N MET A 422 -9.62 2.38 -18.97
CA MET A 422 -8.55 2.57 -17.99
C MET A 422 -9.14 2.80 -16.61
N CYS A 423 -8.50 2.21 -15.60
CA CYS A 423 -8.87 2.41 -14.20
C CYS A 423 -7.62 2.38 -13.30
N TYR A 424 -7.75 2.81 -12.04
CA TYR A 424 -6.76 2.58 -11.01
C TYR A 424 -7.42 2.09 -9.73
N TRP A 425 -6.62 1.44 -8.90
CA TRP A 425 -7.00 1.05 -7.55
C TRP A 425 -5.94 1.49 -6.55
N ASN A 426 -6.37 2.14 -5.49
CA ASN A 426 -5.61 2.09 -4.26
C ASN A 426 -5.72 0.67 -3.73
N GLY A 427 -4.60 -0.01 -3.55
CA GLY A 427 -4.59 -1.38 -3.08
C GLY A 427 -5.20 -1.54 -1.70
N ARG A 428 -5.31 -2.79 -1.27
CA ARG A 428 -5.77 -3.15 0.07
C ARG A 428 -4.68 -3.93 0.78
N LEU A 429 -4.73 -3.93 2.09
CA LEU A 429 -3.70 -4.56 2.93
C LEU A 429 -3.75 -6.10 2.90
N THR A 430 -4.84 -6.69 2.45
CA THR A 430 -4.99 -8.14 2.33
C THR A 430 -5.54 -8.56 0.99
N VAL A 431 -5.25 -9.82 0.61
CA VAL A 431 -5.77 -10.43 -0.62
C VAL A 431 -7.29 -10.47 -0.61
N ASP A 432 -7.88 -10.93 0.50
CA ASP A 432 -9.34 -10.98 0.64
C ASP A 432 -9.98 -9.63 0.38
N TRP A 433 -9.47 -8.59 1.04
CA TRP A 433 -10.06 -7.26 0.94
C TRP A 433 -10.01 -6.71 -0.49
N MET A 434 -8.88 -6.89 -1.19
CA MET A 434 -8.76 -6.44 -2.58
C MET A 434 -9.68 -7.22 -3.51
N LEU A 435 -9.65 -8.56 -3.44
CA LEU A 435 -10.41 -9.41 -4.32
C LEU A 435 -11.92 -9.31 -4.07
N SER A 436 -12.34 -9.19 -2.81
CA SER A 436 -13.75 -9.01 -2.45
C SER A 436 -14.30 -7.64 -2.86
N THR A 437 -13.44 -6.61 -2.89
CA THR A 437 -13.87 -5.25 -3.27
C THR A 437 -14.13 -5.13 -4.77
N ALA A 438 -13.28 -5.73 -5.60
CA ALA A 438 -13.24 -5.44 -7.03
C ALA A 438 -13.45 -6.65 -7.95
N TYR A 439 -13.40 -7.90 -7.44
CA TYR A 439 -13.37 -9.08 -8.31
C TYR A 439 -14.34 -10.20 -7.89
N SER A 440 -14.96 -10.17 -6.70
CA SER A 440 -16.02 -11.13 -6.39
C SER A 440 -17.24 -10.90 -7.28
N GLY A 441 -17.95 -11.97 -7.59
CA GLY A 441 -19.05 -11.95 -8.56
C GLY A 441 -20.22 -11.04 -8.18
N ASP A 442 -20.35 -10.67 -6.90
CA ASP A 442 -21.37 -9.77 -6.34
C ASP A 442 -20.81 -8.38 -5.95
N ALA A 443 -19.51 -8.14 -6.14
CA ALA A 443 -18.92 -6.86 -5.80
C ALA A 443 -19.48 -5.72 -6.66
N LYS A 444 -19.87 -4.64 -6.00
CA LYS A 444 -20.44 -3.45 -6.70
C LYS A 444 -19.44 -2.76 -7.62
N TRP A 445 -18.16 -2.92 -7.35
CA TRP A 445 -17.06 -2.31 -8.09
C TRP A 445 -16.32 -3.34 -8.96
N ASN A 446 -16.96 -4.48 -9.28
CA ASN A 446 -16.43 -5.45 -10.22
C ASN A 446 -16.52 -4.91 -11.65
N ASP A 447 -15.53 -4.09 -12.01
CA ASP A 447 -15.45 -3.38 -13.29
C ASP A 447 -15.16 -4.29 -14.49
N SER A 448 -14.79 -5.53 -14.26
CA SER A 448 -14.64 -6.55 -15.29
C SER A 448 -15.87 -7.47 -15.45
N HIS A 449 -16.90 -7.32 -14.62
CA HIS A 449 -18.06 -8.20 -14.53
C HIS A 449 -17.71 -9.69 -14.34
N PHE A 450 -16.48 -9.94 -13.82
CA PHE A 450 -15.98 -11.30 -13.64
C PHE A 450 -16.81 -12.07 -12.62
N LYS A 451 -17.34 -13.22 -13.04
CA LYS A 451 -18.09 -14.15 -12.19
C LYS A 451 -17.56 -15.56 -12.38
N HIS A 452 -16.97 -16.12 -11.35
CA HIS A 452 -16.36 -17.44 -11.41
C HIS A 452 -16.63 -18.22 -10.13
N ALA A 453 -17.49 -19.24 -10.20
CA ALA A 453 -18.00 -19.96 -9.02
C ALA A 453 -16.89 -20.53 -8.12
N ARG A 454 -15.79 -21.03 -8.71
CA ARG A 454 -14.64 -21.55 -7.92
C ARG A 454 -13.89 -20.42 -7.23
N PHE A 455 -13.69 -19.29 -7.91
CA PHE A 455 -13.04 -18.10 -7.33
C PHE A 455 -13.84 -17.57 -6.14
N ASP A 456 -15.15 -17.35 -6.32
CA ASP A 456 -16.02 -16.81 -5.27
C ASP A 456 -16.07 -17.75 -4.06
N LYS A 457 -16.13 -19.07 -4.32
CA LYS A 457 -16.09 -20.10 -3.26
C LYS A 457 -14.78 -20.05 -2.46
N LEU A 458 -13.64 -20.05 -3.17
CA LEU A 458 -12.32 -19.98 -2.54
C LEU A 458 -12.13 -18.72 -1.70
N LEU A 459 -12.61 -17.59 -2.19
CA LEU A 459 -12.52 -16.30 -1.51
C LEU A 459 -13.27 -16.33 -0.17
N VAL A 460 -14.48 -16.89 -0.14
CA VAL A 460 -15.27 -17.05 1.09
C VAL A 460 -14.62 -18.05 2.06
N GLU A 461 -14.11 -19.18 1.55
CA GLU A 461 -13.44 -20.20 2.38
C GLU A 461 -12.14 -19.64 2.99
N ALA A 462 -11.30 -18.99 2.17
CA ALA A 462 -10.02 -18.42 2.62
C ALA A 462 -10.19 -17.30 3.65
N ARG A 463 -11.28 -16.52 3.56
CA ARG A 463 -11.58 -15.45 4.52
C ARG A 463 -11.71 -15.98 5.94
N ALA A 464 -12.32 -17.14 6.13
CA ALA A 464 -12.59 -17.74 7.44
C ALA A 464 -11.50 -18.74 7.89
N GLU A 465 -10.57 -19.13 7.02
CA GLU A 465 -9.53 -20.11 7.34
C GLU A 465 -8.40 -19.46 8.14
N LEU A 466 -7.96 -20.07 9.24
CA LEU A 466 -6.88 -19.61 10.10
C LEU A 466 -5.52 -20.25 9.78
N ASP A 467 -5.50 -21.39 9.09
CA ASP A 467 -4.26 -22.02 8.65
C ASP A 467 -3.66 -21.25 7.48
N ASN A 468 -2.55 -20.57 7.72
CA ASN A 468 -1.90 -19.73 6.72
C ASN A 468 -1.50 -20.49 5.45
N LYS A 469 -1.15 -21.79 5.54
CA LYS A 469 -0.79 -22.58 4.37
C LYS A 469 -2.01 -22.85 3.50
N LYS A 470 -3.12 -23.23 4.09
CA LYS A 470 -4.38 -23.44 3.37
C LYS A 470 -4.90 -22.14 2.77
N ARG A 471 -4.82 -21.02 3.52
CA ARG A 471 -5.16 -19.68 3.00
C ARG A 471 -4.31 -19.32 1.79
N GLN A 472 -3.01 -19.53 1.88
CA GLN A 472 -2.08 -19.29 0.79
C GLN A 472 -2.46 -20.09 -0.46
N GLU A 473 -2.72 -21.40 -0.32
CA GLU A 473 -3.12 -22.25 -1.43
C GLU A 473 -4.40 -21.75 -2.12
N MET A 474 -5.42 -21.35 -1.33
CA MET A 474 -6.68 -20.81 -1.85
C MET A 474 -6.49 -19.47 -2.56
N TYR A 475 -5.75 -18.54 -1.95
CA TYR A 475 -5.49 -17.23 -2.57
C TYR A 475 -4.55 -17.33 -3.79
N TYR A 476 -3.65 -18.29 -3.81
CA TYR A 476 -2.81 -18.59 -4.97
C TYR A 476 -3.66 -19.05 -6.15
N GLU A 477 -4.64 -19.93 -5.91
CA GLU A 477 -5.60 -20.37 -6.92
C GLU A 477 -6.47 -19.19 -7.39
N CYS A 478 -6.96 -18.33 -6.50
CA CYS A 478 -7.71 -17.12 -6.87
C CYS A 478 -6.92 -16.22 -7.83
N GLN A 479 -5.65 -15.96 -7.51
CA GLN A 479 -4.78 -15.13 -8.34
C GLN A 479 -4.50 -15.78 -9.70
N ALA A 480 -4.32 -17.11 -9.75
CA ALA A 480 -4.15 -17.85 -10.99
C ALA A 480 -5.39 -17.78 -11.88
N ILE A 481 -6.58 -18.00 -11.31
CA ILE A 481 -7.86 -17.89 -12.03
C ILE A 481 -8.04 -16.48 -12.60
N LEU A 482 -7.81 -15.45 -11.79
CA LEU A 482 -7.95 -14.05 -12.23
C LEU A 482 -6.97 -13.70 -13.35
N ARG A 483 -5.72 -14.16 -13.22
CA ARG A 483 -4.67 -13.96 -14.22
C ARG A 483 -5.00 -14.58 -15.57
N ASP A 484 -5.55 -15.80 -15.57
CA ASP A 484 -5.71 -16.60 -16.79
C ASP A 484 -7.12 -16.50 -17.38
N GLU A 485 -8.13 -16.31 -16.56
CA GLU A 485 -9.54 -16.27 -16.99
C GLU A 485 -10.22 -14.93 -16.73
N GLY A 486 -9.68 -14.11 -15.81
CA GLY A 486 -10.27 -12.82 -15.46
C GLY A 486 -10.21 -11.78 -16.57
N GLY A 487 -11.07 -10.78 -16.46
CA GLY A 487 -11.23 -9.69 -17.41
C GLY A 487 -10.28 -8.49 -17.18
N VAL A 488 -9.18 -8.64 -16.45
CA VAL A 488 -8.34 -7.49 -16.12
C VAL A 488 -6.92 -7.65 -16.63
N VAL A 489 -6.37 -6.58 -17.21
CA VAL A 489 -4.92 -6.39 -17.38
C VAL A 489 -4.41 -5.56 -16.21
N VAL A 490 -3.42 -6.06 -15.48
CA VAL A 490 -2.71 -5.30 -14.45
C VAL A 490 -1.25 -5.23 -14.86
N PRO A 491 -0.80 -4.08 -15.39
CA PRO A 491 0.55 -3.99 -15.93
C PRO A 491 1.62 -3.80 -14.86
N PHE A 492 1.34 -3.06 -13.79
CA PHE A 492 2.31 -2.69 -12.77
C PHE A 492 1.67 -2.27 -11.45
N PHE A 493 2.49 -2.25 -10.41
CA PHE A 493 2.27 -1.56 -9.13
C PHE A 493 3.20 -0.35 -9.08
N ALA A 494 2.68 0.83 -8.72
CA ALA A 494 3.49 2.03 -8.55
C ALA A 494 4.19 2.05 -7.19
N ASP A 495 5.44 2.48 -7.17
CA ASP A 495 6.18 2.70 -5.92
C ASP A 495 5.71 3.99 -5.24
N TRP A 496 5.65 3.99 -3.91
CA TRP A 496 5.67 5.21 -3.13
C TRP A 496 7.06 5.82 -3.21
N VAL A 497 7.15 7.03 -3.75
CA VAL A 497 8.40 7.75 -3.88
C VAL A 497 8.40 8.96 -2.98
N ASN A 498 9.51 9.20 -2.29
CA ASN A 498 9.68 10.31 -1.38
C ASN A 498 11.07 10.95 -1.58
N GLY A 499 11.21 12.21 -1.17
CA GLY A 499 12.51 12.87 -1.08
C GLY A 499 12.86 13.14 0.39
N ALA A 500 14.06 12.81 0.81
CA ALA A 500 14.50 13.00 2.19
C ALA A 500 15.85 13.69 2.31
N SER A 501 16.02 14.45 3.37
CA SER A 501 17.32 15.01 3.76
C SER A 501 18.25 13.90 4.25
N ASP A 502 19.52 13.95 3.86
CA ASP A 502 20.57 13.04 4.36
C ASP A 502 20.77 13.09 5.88
N LYS A 503 20.25 14.14 6.53
CA LYS A 503 20.21 14.23 8.00
C LYS A 503 19.29 13.19 8.62
N CYS A 504 18.31 12.68 7.88
CA CYS A 504 17.35 11.69 8.36
C CYS A 504 17.96 10.29 8.34
N GLY A 505 17.75 9.55 9.44
CA GLY A 505 17.99 8.12 9.54
C GLY A 505 16.65 7.39 9.63
N TYR A 506 16.61 6.21 9.05
CA TYR A 506 15.46 5.29 9.07
C TYR A 506 15.97 3.87 8.84
N GLU A 507 15.13 2.89 9.13
CA GLU A 507 15.41 1.48 8.84
C GLU A 507 14.70 1.06 7.54
N ASN A 508 13.92 -0.03 7.59
CA ASN A 508 13.13 -0.47 6.45
C ASN A 508 11.91 0.43 6.29
N VAL A 509 11.63 0.83 5.07
CA VAL A 509 10.49 1.69 4.73
C VAL A 509 9.29 0.82 4.39
N ALA A 510 8.18 1.05 5.05
CA ALA A 510 6.92 0.36 4.78
C ALA A 510 6.21 0.97 3.55
N GLY A 511 5.55 0.12 2.76
CA GLY A 511 4.88 0.49 1.52
C GLY A 511 3.35 0.43 1.58
N ASP A 512 2.76 0.22 2.76
CA ASP A 512 1.31 0.19 2.95
C ASP A 512 0.69 1.59 2.84
N TRP A 513 1.26 2.59 3.50
CA TRP A 513 0.87 4.00 3.44
C TRP A 513 2.08 4.93 3.27
N ASN A 514 1.90 6.07 2.59
CA ASN A 514 2.96 7.04 2.33
C ASN A 514 2.99 8.15 3.40
N PRO A 515 4.19 8.57 3.86
CA PRO A 515 5.50 7.93 3.77
C PRO A 515 5.74 6.93 4.92
N ASP A 516 6.42 5.83 4.65
CA ASP A 516 6.84 4.81 5.62
C ASP A 516 5.70 4.28 6.50
N GLY A 517 4.63 3.79 5.85
CA GLY A 517 3.42 3.36 6.55
C GLY A 517 2.73 4.49 7.31
N ALA A 518 2.91 5.75 6.87
CA ALA A 518 2.51 6.97 7.57
C ALA A 518 3.05 7.09 9.01
N LYS A 519 4.16 6.40 9.30
CA LYS A 519 4.82 6.36 10.61
C LYS A 519 6.21 7.00 10.58
N ALA A 520 6.60 7.76 9.53
CA ALA A 520 7.90 8.42 9.45
C ALA A 520 8.17 9.33 10.66
N ALA A 521 7.18 10.09 11.13
CA ALA A 521 7.29 10.92 12.32
C ALA A 521 7.65 10.11 13.59
N GLU A 522 7.12 8.91 13.72
CA GLU A 522 7.34 8.02 14.86
C GLU A 522 8.64 7.22 14.75
N ARG A 523 8.99 6.74 13.52
CA ARG A 523 10.05 5.76 13.27
C ARG A 523 11.41 6.40 12.98
N TRP A 524 11.42 7.57 12.33
CA TRP A 524 12.65 8.21 11.85
C TRP A 524 13.39 8.99 12.95
N TRP A 525 14.67 9.30 12.70
CA TRP A 525 15.53 10.06 13.59
C TRP A 525 16.51 10.95 12.82
N PHE A 526 17.16 11.90 13.48
CA PHE A 526 18.32 12.56 12.90
C PHE A 526 19.59 11.75 13.15
N LYS A 527 20.40 11.60 12.11
CA LYS A 527 21.73 11.01 12.21
C LYS A 527 22.61 11.87 13.11
N ALA A 528 23.57 11.21 13.80
CA ALA A 528 24.52 11.90 14.70
C ALA A 528 25.52 12.75 13.93
#